data_4da5b67702e63dffdc61425ab95a6b8c
#
_entry.id   4da5b67702e63dffdc61425ab95a6b8c
#
_cell.length_a   1.000
_cell.length_b   1.000
_cell.length_c   1.000
_cell.angle_alpha   90.00
_cell.angle_beta   90.00
_cell.angle_gamma   90.00
#
_symmetry.space_group_name_H-M   'P 1'
#
loop_
_entity.id
_entity.type
_entity.pdbx_description
1 polymer ?
#
loop_
_entity_poly.entity_id
_entity_poly.type
_entity_poly.pdbx_seq_one_letter_code
_entity_poly.pdbx_strand_id
1 'polypeptide(L)'
;EEFLEYCSGKSFMNGLYRIHNTEDIPKWNDIVGRAFPKFAGKIKTFGYDWLGNHFALDLDRNVVLLFEPGAGEVFNVNEDFINFHNKTMTEYTEECLAESFFDDWYEANDKYQLLHNECVGYKVPLFLNGSEELDNLEVSDMEVYWEIMAPLINL
;
A
#
# COMPACT_ATOMS: atom_id res chain seq x y z
N GLU A 1 3.36 -6.86 18.01
CA GLU A 1 3.48 -5.46 18.50
C GLU A 1 4.94 -4.99 18.51
N GLU A 2 5.87 -5.73 19.10
CA GLU A 2 7.30 -5.36 19.17
C GLU A 2 7.92 -5.03 17.81
N PHE A 3 7.58 -5.78 16.75
CA PHE A 3 8.06 -5.51 15.39
C PHE A 3 7.60 -4.13 14.90
N LEU A 4 6.33 -3.82 15.08
CA LEU A 4 5.77 -2.52 14.65
C LEU A 4 6.36 -1.35 15.43
N GLU A 5 6.62 -1.53 16.71
CA GLU A 5 7.28 -0.50 17.53
C GLU A 5 8.72 -0.26 17.07
N TYR A 6 9.47 -1.34 16.82
CA TYR A 6 10.85 -1.26 16.35
C TYR A 6 10.96 -0.69 14.92
N CYS A 7 10.05 -1.07 14.03
CA CYS A 7 10.05 -0.65 12.62
C CYS A 7 9.19 0.58 12.33
N SER A 8 8.57 1.17 13.36
CA SER A 8 7.68 2.33 13.21
C SER A 8 8.31 3.43 12.35
N GLY A 9 7.63 3.81 11.29
CA GLY A 9 8.05 4.86 10.37
C GLY A 9 9.24 4.55 9.47
N LYS A 10 9.72 3.31 9.46
CA LYS A 10 10.87 2.93 8.61
C LYS A 10 10.47 2.74 7.16
N SER A 11 11.39 3.13 6.28
CA SER A 11 11.30 2.94 4.83
C SER A 11 12.39 1.98 4.37
N PHE A 12 12.05 1.08 3.46
CA PHE A 12 12.93 0.06 2.92
C PHE A 12 13.02 0.20 1.40
N MET A 13 14.21 -0.09 0.85
CA MET A 13 14.44 -0.12 -0.60
C MET A 13 13.98 1.18 -1.29
N ASN A 14 14.44 2.33 -0.75
CA ASN A 14 14.15 3.67 -1.31
C ASN A 14 12.65 4.04 -1.38
N GLY A 15 11.85 3.51 -0.48
CA GLY A 15 10.41 3.78 -0.44
C GLY A 15 9.55 2.72 -1.12
N LEU A 16 10.15 1.66 -1.64
CA LEU A 16 9.40 0.53 -2.22
C LEU A 16 8.40 -0.03 -1.22
N TYR A 17 8.83 -0.23 0.03
CA TYR A 17 8.00 -0.67 1.14
C TYR A 17 8.24 0.17 2.39
N ARG A 18 7.17 0.55 3.06
CA ARG A 18 7.24 1.43 4.24
C ARG A 18 6.33 0.90 5.36
N ILE A 19 6.76 1.09 6.60
CA ILE A 19 5.97 0.74 7.79
C ILE A 19 5.37 2.02 8.37
N HIS A 20 4.09 1.96 8.72
CA HIS A 20 3.40 3.09 9.37
C HIS A 20 4.06 3.46 10.71
N ASN A 21 4.02 4.75 11.03
CA ASN A 21 4.13 5.16 12.43
C ASN A 21 2.95 4.54 13.18
N THR A 22 3.23 3.97 14.36
CA THR A 22 2.18 3.29 15.14
C THR A 22 0.98 4.19 15.44
N GLU A 23 1.21 5.49 15.64
CA GLU A 23 0.17 6.51 15.89
C GLU A 23 -0.74 6.76 14.68
N ASP A 24 -0.28 6.46 13.46
CA ASP A 24 -1.07 6.64 12.23
C ASP A 24 -1.95 5.42 11.88
N ILE A 25 -1.71 4.28 12.52
CA ILE A 25 -2.44 3.02 12.23
C ILE A 25 -3.96 3.19 12.39
N PRO A 26 -4.49 3.78 13.48
CA PRO A 26 -5.94 3.96 13.60
C PRO A 26 -6.56 4.79 12.47
N LYS A 27 -5.88 5.84 12.04
CA LYS A 27 -6.29 6.68 10.91
C LYS A 27 -6.37 5.87 9.62
N TRP A 28 -5.35 5.07 9.34
CA TRP A 28 -5.30 4.26 8.13
C TRP A 28 -6.27 3.09 8.15
N ASN A 29 -6.53 2.49 9.32
CA ASN A 29 -7.61 1.51 9.47
C ASN A 29 -8.95 2.08 9.02
N ASP A 30 -9.22 3.34 9.39
CA ASP A 30 -10.44 4.05 9.02
C ASP A 30 -10.49 4.39 7.53
N ILE A 31 -9.41 4.94 6.98
CA ILE A 31 -9.32 5.30 5.55
C ILE A 31 -9.52 4.06 4.66
N VAL A 32 -8.79 2.99 4.92
CA VAL A 32 -8.91 1.73 4.16
C VAL A 32 -10.31 1.14 4.34
N GLY A 33 -10.85 1.14 5.55
CA GLY A 33 -12.19 0.64 5.83
C GLY A 33 -13.30 1.43 5.12
N ARG A 34 -13.13 2.72 4.88
CA ARG A 34 -14.09 3.52 4.11
C ARG A 34 -14.05 3.18 2.62
N ALA A 35 -12.86 2.94 2.07
CA ALA A 35 -12.72 2.52 0.67
C ALA A 35 -13.20 1.08 0.45
N PHE A 36 -12.99 0.19 1.43
CA PHE A 36 -13.37 -1.22 1.38
C PHE A 36 -14.26 -1.59 2.58
N PRO A 37 -15.57 -1.21 2.55
CA PRO A 37 -16.45 -1.31 3.72
C PRO A 37 -16.63 -2.71 4.31
N LYS A 38 -16.43 -3.75 3.51
CA LYS A 38 -16.49 -5.15 3.98
C LYS A 38 -15.44 -5.47 5.06
N PHE A 39 -14.38 -4.68 5.09
CA PHE A 39 -13.24 -4.87 6.01
C PHE A 39 -13.21 -3.85 7.14
N ALA A 40 -14.14 -2.90 7.16
CA ALA A 40 -14.19 -1.87 8.20
C ALA A 40 -14.27 -2.48 9.60
N GLY A 41 -13.36 -2.08 10.50
CA GLY A 41 -13.29 -2.59 11.86
C GLY A 41 -12.72 -4.00 12.00
N LYS A 42 -12.27 -4.62 10.92
CA LYS A 42 -11.78 -6.03 10.90
C LYS A 42 -10.32 -6.16 10.56
N ILE A 43 -9.64 -5.06 10.32
CA ILE A 43 -8.24 -5.04 9.87
C ILE A 43 -7.38 -4.16 10.76
N LYS A 44 -6.09 -4.47 10.76
CA LYS A 44 -5.03 -3.62 11.31
C LYS A 44 -4.00 -3.35 10.24
N THR A 45 -3.96 -2.15 9.71
CA THR A 45 -2.95 -1.72 8.73
C THR A 45 -1.58 -1.65 9.43
N PHE A 46 -0.52 -2.00 8.71
CA PHE A 46 0.82 -1.94 9.27
C PHE A 46 1.85 -1.37 8.30
N GLY A 47 1.61 -1.48 7.01
CA GLY A 47 2.57 -1.05 6.00
C GLY A 47 1.91 -0.63 4.70
N TYR A 48 2.71 -0.02 3.85
CA TYR A 48 2.26 0.46 2.54
C TYR A 48 3.43 0.48 1.56
N ASP A 49 3.13 0.36 0.30
CA ASP A 49 4.13 0.40 -0.74
C ASP A 49 4.20 1.76 -1.45
N TRP A 50 5.06 1.84 -2.45
CA TRP A 50 5.28 3.06 -3.22
C TRP A 50 4.04 3.53 -4.00
N LEU A 51 3.15 2.60 -4.39
CA LEU A 51 1.90 2.91 -5.09
C LEU A 51 0.75 3.34 -4.14
N GLY A 52 1.02 3.40 -2.84
CA GLY A 52 0.01 3.69 -1.83
C GLY A 52 -0.89 2.50 -1.51
N ASN A 53 -0.57 1.31 -2.00
CA ASN A 53 -1.24 0.08 -1.61
C ASN A 53 -0.96 -0.20 -0.14
N HIS A 54 -1.97 -0.67 0.59
CA HIS A 54 -1.84 -0.92 2.03
C HIS A 54 -1.88 -2.39 2.36
N PHE A 55 -0.97 -2.80 3.23
CA PHE A 55 -0.95 -4.12 3.81
C PHE A 55 -1.58 -4.06 5.19
N ALA A 56 -2.51 -4.98 5.45
CA ALA A 56 -3.22 -5.07 6.71
C ALA A 56 -3.37 -6.52 7.16
N LEU A 57 -3.42 -6.72 8.46
CA LEU A 57 -3.76 -8.01 9.05
C LEU A 57 -5.28 -8.13 9.17
N ASP A 58 -5.84 -9.20 8.62
CA ASP A 58 -7.22 -9.61 8.88
C ASP A 58 -7.28 -10.15 10.30
N LEU A 59 -8.01 -9.48 11.18
CA LEU A 59 -8.05 -9.82 12.61
C LEU A 59 -8.81 -11.10 12.91
N ASP A 60 -9.69 -11.53 12.03
CA ASP A 60 -10.45 -12.77 12.21
C ASP A 60 -9.68 -13.99 11.72
N ARG A 61 -8.98 -13.88 10.59
CA ARG A 61 -8.29 -15.00 9.93
C ARG A 61 -6.78 -15.04 10.15
N ASN A 62 -6.20 -13.97 10.71
CA ASN A 62 -4.76 -13.85 10.95
C ASN A 62 -3.92 -14.02 9.67
N VAL A 63 -4.38 -13.42 8.58
CA VAL A 63 -3.67 -13.40 7.29
C VAL A 63 -3.47 -11.96 6.82
N VAL A 64 -2.41 -11.74 6.04
CA VAL A 64 -2.12 -10.44 5.44
C VAL A 64 -2.98 -10.24 4.20
N LEU A 65 -3.60 -9.07 4.13
CA LEU A 65 -4.36 -8.60 2.97
C LEU A 65 -3.64 -7.42 2.33
N LEU A 66 -3.69 -7.35 1.01
CA LEU A 66 -3.18 -6.24 0.20
C LEU A 66 -4.37 -5.48 -0.39
N PHE A 67 -4.48 -4.20 -0.06
CA PHE A 67 -5.53 -3.30 -0.54
C PHE A 67 -4.96 -2.37 -1.60
N GLU A 68 -5.48 -2.44 -2.82
CA GLU A 68 -5.02 -1.67 -3.98
C GLU A 68 -6.08 -0.63 -4.38
N PRO A 69 -5.94 0.65 -3.97
CA PRO A 69 -6.93 1.67 -4.28
C PRO A 69 -7.01 1.99 -5.78
N GLY A 70 -5.88 1.96 -6.48
CA GLY A 70 -5.85 2.23 -7.93
C GLY A 70 -6.50 1.16 -8.78
N ALA A 71 -6.54 -0.09 -8.31
CA ALA A 71 -7.21 -1.21 -8.96
C ALA A 71 -8.61 -1.48 -8.38
N GLY A 72 -8.91 -0.94 -7.20
CA GLY A 72 -10.17 -1.21 -6.51
C GLY A 72 -10.29 -2.64 -6.00
N GLU A 73 -9.17 -3.29 -5.70
CA GLU A 73 -9.10 -4.73 -5.40
C GLU A 73 -8.44 -5.01 -4.05
N VAL A 74 -8.76 -6.17 -3.49
CA VAL A 74 -8.17 -6.71 -2.27
C VAL A 74 -7.64 -8.10 -2.57
N PHE A 75 -6.39 -8.37 -2.22
CA PHE A 75 -5.76 -9.68 -2.39
C PHE A 75 -5.42 -10.29 -1.04
N ASN A 76 -5.70 -11.59 -0.90
CA ASN A 76 -5.24 -12.37 0.24
C ASN A 76 -3.84 -12.92 -0.10
N VAL A 77 -2.84 -12.50 0.67
CA VAL A 77 -1.45 -12.93 0.48
C VAL A 77 -1.24 -14.37 0.95
N ASN A 78 -2.17 -14.92 1.74
CA ASN A 78 -2.13 -16.28 2.33
C ASN A 78 -0.94 -16.53 3.27
N GLU A 79 -0.44 -15.47 3.90
CA GLU A 79 0.64 -15.55 4.89
C GLU A 79 0.23 -14.82 6.16
N ASP A 80 0.71 -15.28 7.31
CA ASP A 80 0.60 -14.53 8.55
C ASP A 80 1.61 -13.34 8.54
N PHE A 81 1.51 -12.48 9.53
CA PHE A 81 2.35 -11.29 9.63
C PHE A 81 3.85 -11.61 9.66
N ILE A 82 4.25 -12.67 10.38
CA ILE A 82 5.66 -13.04 10.53
C ILE A 82 6.21 -13.62 9.23
N ASN A 83 5.51 -14.57 8.62
CA ASN A 83 5.92 -15.18 7.36
C ASN A 83 5.89 -14.18 6.20
N PHE A 84 4.95 -13.24 6.20
CA PHE A 84 4.92 -12.15 5.24
C PHE A 84 6.24 -11.37 5.25
N HIS A 85 6.72 -10.96 6.42
CA HIS A 85 7.96 -10.21 6.51
C HIS A 85 9.22 -11.06 6.33
N ASN A 86 9.22 -12.29 6.81
CA ASN A 86 10.41 -13.13 6.73
C ASN A 86 10.60 -13.80 5.36
N LYS A 87 9.53 -14.05 4.63
CA LYS A 87 9.55 -14.79 3.37
C LYS A 87 9.03 -13.97 2.20
N THR A 88 7.79 -13.50 2.26
CA THR A 88 7.15 -12.84 1.13
C THR A 88 7.89 -11.56 0.71
N MET A 89 8.26 -10.75 1.67
CA MET A 89 8.97 -9.49 1.42
C MET A 89 10.44 -9.66 1.04
N THR A 90 10.99 -10.86 1.15
CA THR A 90 12.37 -11.14 0.75
C THR A 90 12.47 -11.92 -0.57
N GLU A 91 11.47 -12.74 -0.87
CA GLU A 91 11.49 -13.64 -2.02
C GLU A 91 10.50 -13.26 -3.13
N TYR A 92 9.44 -12.50 -2.81
CA TYR A 92 8.34 -12.18 -3.73
C TYR A 92 8.09 -10.68 -3.86
N THR A 93 9.15 -9.89 -3.88
CA THR A 93 9.05 -8.42 -4.00
C THR A 93 8.43 -7.97 -5.32
N GLU A 94 8.69 -8.69 -6.41
CA GLU A 94 8.09 -8.39 -7.71
C GLU A 94 6.57 -8.57 -7.68
N GLU A 95 6.10 -9.69 -7.15
CA GLU A 95 4.67 -10.02 -7.12
C GLU A 95 3.88 -9.14 -6.14
N CYS A 96 4.48 -8.80 -5.01
CA CYS A 96 3.80 -8.05 -3.95
C CYS A 96 3.95 -6.53 -4.07
N LEU A 97 5.07 -6.05 -4.63
CA LEU A 97 5.44 -4.63 -4.60
C LEU A 97 5.66 -4.02 -5.99
N ALA A 98 5.55 -4.80 -7.06
CA ALA A 98 5.87 -4.35 -8.42
C ALA A 98 7.25 -3.69 -8.51
N GLU A 99 8.29 -4.39 -8.04
CA GLU A 99 9.64 -3.86 -7.90
C GLU A 99 10.22 -3.33 -9.20
N SER A 100 10.06 -4.06 -10.32
CA SER A 100 10.55 -3.62 -11.63
C SER A 100 9.88 -2.32 -12.09
N PHE A 101 8.59 -2.18 -11.84
CA PHE A 101 7.84 -0.97 -12.17
C PHE A 101 8.30 0.22 -11.31
N PHE A 102 8.58 -0.03 -10.04
CA PHE A 102 9.17 0.97 -9.15
C PHE A 102 10.55 1.42 -9.65
N ASP A 103 11.41 0.48 -10.03
CA ASP A 103 12.74 0.78 -10.51
C ASP A 103 12.69 1.67 -11.77
N ASP A 104 11.80 1.36 -12.71
CA ASP A 104 11.58 2.15 -13.92
C ASP A 104 11.09 3.56 -13.57
N TRP A 105 10.13 3.68 -12.67
CA TRP A 105 9.64 4.98 -12.19
C TRP A 105 10.73 5.77 -11.48
N TYR A 106 11.47 5.13 -10.60
CA TYR A 106 12.51 5.74 -9.78
C TYR A 106 13.62 6.33 -10.66
N GLU A 107 14.09 5.57 -11.65
CA GLU A 107 15.09 6.07 -12.60
C GLU A 107 14.53 7.18 -13.51
N ALA A 108 13.31 7.07 -13.97
CA ALA A 108 12.67 8.08 -14.82
C ALA A 108 12.39 9.39 -14.09
N ASN A 109 12.36 9.41 -12.78
CA ASN A 109 12.07 10.55 -11.93
C ASN A 109 13.29 11.03 -11.11
N ASP A 110 14.49 10.84 -11.64
CA ASP A 110 15.75 11.29 -11.04
C ASP A 110 15.95 10.77 -9.59
N LYS A 111 15.52 9.55 -9.34
CA LYS A 111 15.61 8.91 -8.01
C LYS A 111 14.92 9.71 -6.92
N TYR A 112 13.73 10.24 -7.24
CA TYR A 112 12.94 11.00 -6.29
C TYR A 112 12.63 10.20 -5.02
N GLN A 113 12.90 10.81 -3.86
CA GLN A 113 12.65 10.21 -2.56
C GLN A 113 11.25 10.57 -2.06
N LEU A 114 10.35 9.59 -2.03
CA LEU A 114 8.99 9.79 -1.52
C LEU A 114 9.02 10.19 -0.03
N LEU A 115 8.27 11.23 0.31
CA LEU A 115 8.01 11.57 1.71
C LEU A 115 7.07 10.53 2.32
N HIS A 116 7.07 10.42 3.65
CA HIS A 116 6.24 9.40 4.34
C HIS A 116 4.74 9.49 4.05
N ASN A 117 4.25 10.70 3.69
CA ASN A 117 2.85 10.95 3.36
C ASN A 117 2.57 10.93 1.84
N GLU A 118 3.56 10.57 1.03
CA GLU A 118 3.43 10.52 -0.42
C GLU A 118 3.37 9.11 -0.95
N CYS A 119 2.70 8.94 -2.08
CA CYS A 119 2.76 7.73 -2.91
C CYS A 119 2.80 8.13 -4.38
N VAL A 120 3.05 7.15 -5.23
CA VAL A 120 2.93 7.29 -6.68
C VAL A 120 1.57 6.76 -7.09
N GLY A 121 0.62 7.64 -7.32
CA GLY A 121 -0.75 7.27 -7.65
C GLY A 121 -0.99 7.20 -9.16
N TYR A 122 -2.02 6.48 -9.56
CA TYR A 122 -2.49 6.49 -10.94
C TYR A 122 -3.33 7.76 -11.20
N LYS A 123 -3.01 8.49 -12.26
CA LYS A 123 -3.81 9.66 -12.72
C LYS A 123 -5.21 9.21 -13.10
N VAL A 124 -5.31 8.10 -13.84
CA VAL A 124 -6.57 7.43 -14.17
C VAL A 124 -6.53 6.06 -13.50
N PRO A 125 -7.47 5.73 -12.61
CA PRO A 125 -7.50 4.43 -11.95
C PRO A 125 -7.57 3.28 -12.95
N LEU A 126 -6.95 2.15 -12.60
CA LEU A 126 -6.94 0.96 -13.47
C LEU A 126 -8.37 0.44 -13.71
N PHE A 127 -9.25 0.53 -12.70
CA PHE A 127 -10.65 0.11 -12.84
C PHE A 127 -11.51 1.08 -13.68
N LEU A 128 -10.95 2.24 -14.08
CA LEU A 128 -11.54 3.18 -15.04
C LEU A 128 -10.74 3.22 -16.35
N ASN A 129 -10.14 2.10 -16.73
CA ASN A 129 -9.33 1.94 -17.94
C ASN A 129 -8.01 2.74 -17.96
N GLY A 130 -7.48 3.09 -16.81
CA GLY A 130 -6.13 3.62 -16.68
C GLY A 130 -5.08 2.58 -17.08
N SER A 131 -3.94 3.03 -17.62
CA SER A 131 -2.84 2.16 -17.99
C SER A 131 -1.86 1.93 -16.85
N GLU A 132 -1.17 0.79 -16.85
CA GLU A 132 -0.02 0.50 -15.99
C GLU A 132 1.28 0.99 -16.62
N GLU A 133 1.28 2.26 -17.08
CA GLU A 133 2.41 2.88 -17.74
C GLU A 133 2.92 4.06 -16.91
N LEU A 134 4.19 4.41 -17.08
CA LEU A 134 4.83 5.50 -16.32
C LEU A 134 4.12 6.85 -16.50
N ASP A 135 3.56 7.11 -17.67
CA ASP A 135 2.86 8.37 -17.97
C ASP A 135 1.51 8.52 -17.24
N ASN A 136 0.96 7.40 -16.72
CA ASN A 136 -0.24 7.39 -15.89
C ASN A 136 0.06 7.50 -14.40
N LEU A 137 1.30 7.75 -14.02
CA LEU A 137 1.74 7.87 -12.63
C LEU A 137 2.04 9.31 -12.27
N GLU A 138 1.74 9.68 -11.02
CA GLU A 138 2.13 10.96 -10.44
C GLU A 138 2.35 10.83 -8.94
N VAL A 139 3.30 11.60 -8.41
CA VAL A 139 3.47 11.71 -6.95
C VAL A 139 2.26 12.43 -6.37
N SER A 140 1.66 11.84 -5.37
CA SER A 140 0.43 12.33 -4.73
C SER A 140 0.56 12.27 -3.22
N ASP A 141 -0.14 13.17 -2.52
CA ASP A 141 -0.43 12.96 -1.10
C ASP A 141 -1.25 11.67 -0.97
N MET A 142 -0.77 10.74 -0.15
CA MET A 142 -1.34 9.39 -0.08
C MET A 142 -2.75 9.39 0.52
N GLU A 143 -3.00 10.23 1.51
CA GLU A 143 -4.32 10.36 2.14
C GLU A 143 -5.33 10.93 1.14
N VAL A 144 -4.96 11.99 0.42
CA VAL A 144 -5.78 12.58 -0.64
C VAL A 144 -6.06 11.58 -1.75
N TYR A 145 -5.07 10.81 -2.16
CA TYR A 145 -5.22 9.76 -3.17
C TYR A 145 -6.30 8.74 -2.76
N TRP A 146 -6.23 8.23 -1.52
CA TRP A 146 -7.23 7.31 -0.99
C TRP A 146 -8.63 7.93 -0.87
N GLU A 147 -8.70 9.20 -0.44
CA GLU A 147 -9.97 9.95 -0.34
C GLU A 147 -10.65 10.13 -1.71
N ILE A 148 -9.87 10.31 -2.76
CA ILE A 148 -10.39 10.39 -4.13
C ILE A 148 -10.84 9.02 -4.64
N MET A 149 -10.07 7.95 -4.36
CA MET A 149 -10.37 6.61 -4.85
C MET A 149 -11.57 5.97 -4.17
N ALA A 150 -11.77 6.19 -2.87
CA ALA A 150 -12.82 5.53 -2.09
C ALA A 150 -14.24 5.67 -2.70
N PRO A 151 -14.73 6.87 -3.05
CA PRO A 151 -16.07 6.98 -3.67
C PRO A 151 -16.11 6.38 -5.08
N LEU A 152 -15.00 6.38 -5.81
CA LEU A 152 -14.94 5.78 -7.15
C LEU A 152 -15.01 4.25 -7.09
N ILE A 153 -14.35 3.65 -6.10
CA ILE A 153 -14.39 2.19 -5.85
C ILE A 153 -15.82 1.73 -5.51
N ASN A 154 -16.57 2.58 -4.81
CA ASN A 154 -17.89 2.24 -4.28
C ASN A 154 -19.06 2.72 -5.16
N LEU A 155 -18.80 3.05 -6.39
CA LEU A 155 -19.85 3.42 -7.34
C LEU A 155 -20.77 2.25 -7.69
#